data_7f3bc8502a5e149a921075de2fc9dea7
#
_entry.id   7f3bc8502a5e149a921075de2fc9dea7
#
_cell.length_a   1.000
_cell.length_b   1.000
_cell.length_c   1.000
_cell.angle_alpha   90.00
_cell.angle_beta   90.00
_cell.angle_gamma   90.00
#
_symmetry.space_group_name_H-M   'P 1'
#
loop_
_entity.id
_entity.type
_entity.pdbx_description
1 polymer ?
#
loop_
_entity_poly.entity_id
_entity_poly.type
_entity_poly.pdbx_seq_one_letter_code
_entity_poly.pdbx_strand_id
1 'polypeptide(L)'
;MTTQTTQQALPSGTWRVDGVHSTIGFAIGYMAGTFQGTFSDFEARLGDETLTGTAEVASVQGKDPNLEAHLQSPEFFDAERYPQLSFQAKDVSRSGDALTIGGELTLKGHTEPVEIEGHISDPAPDPYGGERFGLQLEATVDRTKFGLNWNNPLPSGDPALASEVTIIVDLQLVKES
;
A
#
# COMPACT_ATOMS: atom_id res chain seq x y z
N MET A 1 1.96 27.31 24.39
CA MET A 1 1.79 27.06 23.77
C MET A 1 2.22 26.45 23.07
N THR A 2 2.39 26.12 22.91
CA THR A 2 2.76 25.56 22.30
C THR A 2 2.73 25.38 21.29
N THR A 3 3.05 25.48 20.87
CA THR A 3 3.10 25.44 19.95
C THR A 3 3.20 24.57 19.18
N GLN A 4 2.96 24.43 18.80
CA GLN A 4 3.12 23.65 18.09
C GLN A 4 3.78 23.52 17.19
N THR A 5 4.22 23.45 17.28
CA THR A 5 5.03 23.35 16.56
C THR A 5 4.83 22.69 15.52
N THR A 6 4.90 23.13 14.67
CA THR A 6 4.78 22.56 13.57
C THR A 6 5.70 21.58 13.38
N GLN A 7 5.57 20.53 13.93
CA GLN A 7 6.32 19.43 13.68
C GLN A 7 6.01 18.93 12.33
N GLN A 8 6.96 18.76 11.48
CA GLN A 8 6.78 18.12 10.22
C GLN A 8 6.42 16.68 10.43
N ALA A 9 5.28 16.25 9.90
CA ALA A 9 4.87 14.86 9.99
C ALA A 9 5.77 13.97 9.16
N LEU A 10 6.18 14.41 7.97
CA LEU A 10 7.07 13.66 7.10
C LEU A 10 8.38 14.42 6.89
N PRO A 11 9.49 13.72 6.61
CA PRO A 11 10.78 14.38 6.38
C PRO A 11 10.70 15.35 5.21
N SER A 12 11.45 16.46 5.34
CA SER A 12 11.51 17.45 4.27
C SER A 12 12.40 16.97 3.14
N GLY A 13 12.24 17.57 1.97
CA GLY A 13 12.99 17.22 0.79
C GLY A 13 12.26 16.25 -0.09
N THR A 14 12.99 15.66 -1.03
CA THR A 14 12.42 14.72 -1.98
C THR A 14 13.05 13.35 -1.76
N TRP A 15 12.19 12.34 -1.69
CA TRP A 15 12.60 10.97 -1.38
C TRP A 15 11.92 10.02 -2.35
N ARG A 16 12.62 8.95 -2.70
CA ARG A 16 12.04 7.93 -3.56
C ARG A 16 12.27 6.54 -2.96
N VAL A 17 11.42 5.62 -3.32
CA VAL A 17 11.46 4.27 -2.76
C VAL A 17 12.70 3.51 -3.23
N ASP A 18 13.28 2.74 -2.32
CA ASP A 18 14.28 1.73 -2.65
C ASP A 18 13.52 0.41 -2.86
N GLY A 19 13.27 0.07 -4.12
CA GLY A 19 12.44 -1.09 -4.45
C GLY A 19 13.02 -2.42 -4.03
N VAL A 20 14.34 -2.48 -3.85
CA VAL A 20 15.00 -3.72 -3.43
C VAL A 20 14.69 -4.03 -1.96
N HIS A 21 14.56 -3.01 -1.13
CA HIS A 21 14.35 -3.17 0.31
C HIS A 21 12.95 -2.80 0.75
N SER A 22 12.00 -2.76 -0.18
CA SER A 22 10.64 -2.33 0.11
C SER A 22 9.62 -3.35 -0.39
N THR A 23 8.46 -3.38 0.25
CA THR A 23 7.39 -4.30 -0.10
C THR A 23 6.05 -3.58 -0.07
N ILE A 24 5.23 -3.78 -1.09
CA ILE A 24 3.83 -3.41 -1.09
C ILE A 24 3.03 -4.68 -1.36
N GLY A 25 2.08 -4.98 -0.48
CA GLY A 25 1.31 -6.20 -0.63
C GLY A 25 -0.02 -6.14 0.10
N PHE A 26 -0.66 -7.29 0.14
CA PHE A 26 -1.96 -7.42 0.78
C PHE A 26 -2.14 -8.81 1.35
N ALA A 27 -3.05 -8.91 2.30
CA ALA A 27 -3.43 -10.18 2.90
C ALA A 27 -4.96 -10.22 2.98
N ILE A 28 -5.53 -11.39 2.68
CA ILE A 28 -6.98 -11.54 2.69
C ILE A 28 -7.33 -12.95 3.17
N GLY A 29 -8.38 -13.06 3.98
CA GLY A 29 -8.85 -14.36 4.42
C GLY A 29 -9.47 -15.14 3.28
N TYR A 30 -9.08 -16.40 3.14
CA TYR A 30 -9.62 -17.28 2.11
C TYR A 30 -9.76 -18.68 2.71
N MET A 31 -11.00 -19.18 2.73
CA MET A 31 -11.34 -20.46 3.34
C MET A 31 -10.84 -20.52 4.80
N ALA A 32 -9.98 -21.45 5.10
CA ALA A 32 -9.49 -21.65 6.47
C ALA A 32 -8.21 -20.90 6.78
N GLY A 33 -7.67 -20.15 5.83
CA GLY A 33 -6.38 -19.49 6.00
C GLY A 33 -6.34 -18.09 5.45
N THR A 34 -5.15 -17.64 5.16
CA THR A 34 -4.90 -16.30 4.65
C THR A 34 -4.07 -16.39 3.38
N PHE A 35 -4.52 -15.69 2.34
CA PHE A 35 -3.73 -15.53 1.13
C PHE A 35 -3.00 -14.21 1.18
N GLN A 36 -1.74 -14.20 0.78
CA GLN A 36 -0.92 -12.99 0.70
C GLN A 36 -0.39 -12.82 -0.72
N GLY A 37 -0.41 -11.59 -1.19
CA GLY A 37 0.16 -11.24 -2.48
C GLY A 37 1.00 -9.98 -2.34
N THR A 38 1.94 -9.81 -3.28
CA THR A 38 2.79 -8.62 -3.34
C THR A 38 2.83 -8.11 -4.77
N PHE A 39 3.26 -6.85 -4.92
CA PHE A 39 3.51 -6.26 -6.23
C PHE A 39 5.02 -6.05 -6.36
N SER A 40 5.62 -6.61 -7.39
CA SER A 40 7.07 -6.50 -7.58
C SER A 40 7.48 -5.21 -8.31
N ASP A 41 6.53 -4.54 -8.94
CA ASP A 41 6.82 -3.30 -9.69
C ASP A 41 5.95 -2.19 -9.12
N PHE A 42 6.57 -1.31 -8.35
CA PHE A 42 5.86 -0.20 -7.71
C PHE A 42 6.80 0.97 -7.55
N GLU A 43 6.19 2.15 -7.38
CA GLU A 43 6.93 3.38 -7.09
C GLU A 43 6.29 4.06 -5.90
N ALA A 44 7.10 4.73 -5.11
CA ALA A 44 6.60 5.60 -4.06
C ALA A 44 7.54 6.78 -3.95
N ARG A 45 6.96 7.94 -3.73
CA ARG A 45 7.72 9.17 -3.73
C ARG A 45 7.16 10.12 -2.68
N LEU A 46 8.05 10.75 -1.97
CA LEU A 46 7.72 11.85 -1.06
C LEU A 46 8.35 13.12 -1.63
N GLY A 47 7.52 14.11 -1.90
CA GLY A 47 7.99 15.41 -2.37
C GLY A 47 7.08 16.49 -1.84
N ASP A 48 7.65 17.59 -1.36
CA ASP A 48 6.89 18.68 -0.75
C ASP A 48 5.95 18.16 0.34
N GLU A 49 6.42 17.18 1.11
CA GLU A 49 5.69 16.54 2.20
C GLU A 49 4.42 15.80 1.74
N THR A 50 4.32 15.53 0.44
CA THR A 50 3.21 14.75 -0.11
C THR A 50 3.72 13.38 -0.52
N LEU A 51 3.09 12.34 0.00
CA LEU A 51 3.44 10.96 -0.31
C LEU A 51 2.48 10.42 -1.37
N THR A 52 3.06 9.86 -2.43
CA THR A 52 2.30 9.21 -3.49
C THR A 52 2.91 7.85 -3.78
N GLY A 53 2.08 6.92 -4.24
CA GLY A 53 2.54 5.60 -4.62
C GLY A 53 1.71 5.02 -5.75
N THR A 54 2.35 4.19 -6.56
CA THR A 54 1.68 3.43 -7.62
C THR A 54 2.24 2.03 -7.66
N ALA A 55 1.43 1.09 -8.14
CA ALA A 55 1.90 -0.28 -8.35
C ALA A 55 1.32 -0.78 -9.67
N GLU A 56 2.14 -1.55 -10.40
CA GLU A 56 1.71 -2.19 -11.62
C GLU A 56 0.92 -3.45 -11.26
N VAL A 57 -0.32 -3.50 -11.67
CA VAL A 57 -1.20 -4.62 -11.32
C VAL A 57 -0.67 -5.92 -11.90
N ALA A 58 -0.09 -5.87 -13.11
CA ALA A 58 0.47 -7.05 -13.74
C ALA A 58 1.68 -7.62 -13.00
N SER A 59 2.25 -6.87 -12.05
CA SER A 59 3.39 -7.35 -11.26
C SER A 59 2.95 -8.11 -10.00
N VAL A 60 1.67 -8.38 -9.84
CA VAL A 60 1.19 -9.10 -8.66
C VAL A 60 1.80 -10.50 -8.62
N GLN A 61 2.28 -10.87 -7.44
CA GLN A 61 2.91 -12.16 -7.21
C GLN A 61 2.18 -12.89 -6.09
N GLY A 62 1.91 -14.14 -6.33
CA GLY A 62 1.42 -15.08 -5.33
C GLY A 62 2.33 -16.29 -5.37
N LYS A 63 1.81 -17.43 -5.03
CA LYS A 63 2.61 -18.66 -5.02
C LYS A 63 2.31 -19.58 -6.19
N ASP A 64 1.40 -19.17 -7.06
CA ASP A 64 0.90 -20.02 -8.14
C ASP A 64 0.62 -19.15 -9.37
N PRO A 65 1.18 -19.51 -10.54
CA PRO A 65 0.93 -18.74 -11.76
C PRO A 65 -0.54 -18.66 -12.15
N ASN A 66 -1.35 -19.69 -11.88
CA ASN A 66 -2.77 -19.67 -12.18
C ASN A 66 -3.49 -18.66 -11.29
N LEU A 67 -3.09 -18.57 -10.03
CA LEU A 67 -3.66 -17.60 -9.12
C LEU A 67 -3.28 -16.18 -9.53
N GLU A 68 -2.04 -15.98 -9.92
CA GLU A 68 -1.57 -14.67 -10.38
C GLU A 68 -2.35 -14.22 -11.63
N ALA A 69 -2.60 -15.14 -12.55
CA ALA A 69 -3.40 -14.84 -13.75
C ALA A 69 -4.83 -14.48 -13.36
N HIS A 70 -5.41 -15.18 -12.39
CA HIS A 70 -6.77 -14.88 -11.93
C HIS A 70 -6.85 -13.50 -11.27
N LEU A 71 -5.84 -13.13 -10.50
CA LEU A 71 -5.80 -11.81 -9.88
C LEU A 71 -5.75 -10.69 -10.90
N GLN A 72 -5.12 -10.93 -12.05
CA GLN A 72 -5.05 -9.94 -13.12
C GLN A 72 -6.31 -9.90 -13.98
N SER A 73 -7.19 -10.88 -13.83
CA SER A 73 -8.40 -11.00 -14.66
C SER A 73 -9.46 -9.97 -14.30
N PRO A 74 -10.47 -9.79 -15.16
CA PRO A 74 -11.59 -8.89 -14.86
C PRO A 74 -12.36 -9.22 -13.59
N GLU A 75 -12.26 -10.46 -13.10
CA GLU A 75 -12.89 -10.84 -11.83
C GLU A 75 -12.20 -10.21 -10.63
N PHE A 76 -10.95 -9.78 -10.77
CA PHE A 76 -10.21 -9.12 -9.72
C PHE A 76 -9.73 -7.75 -10.18
N PHE A 77 -8.42 -7.59 -10.37
CA PHE A 77 -7.84 -6.27 -10.64
C PHE A 77 -8.08 -5.76 -12.06
N ASP A 78 -8.35 -6.66 -13.01
CA ASP A 78 -8.57 -6.28 -14.41
C ASP A 78 -7.38 -5.48 -14.95
N ALA A 79 -6.22 -6.13 -14.97
CA ALA A 79 -4.95 -5.48 -15.32
C ALA A 79 -4.94 -4.88 -16.72
N GLU A 80 -5.71 -5.47 -17.65
CA GLU A 80 -5.75 -5.00 -19.02
C GLU A 80 -6.39 -3.62 -19.13
N ARG A 81 -7.48 -3.39 -18.39
CA ARG A 81 -8.17 -2.10 -18.40
C ARG A 81 -7.63 -1.13 -17.35
N TYR A 82 -7.12 -1.67 -16.25
CA TYR A 82 -6.65 -0.87 -15.13
C TYR A 82 -5.24 -1.33 -14.76
N PRO A 83 -4.22 -0.94 -15.53
CA PRO A 83 -2.86 -1.47 -15.35
C PRO A 83 -2.18 -1.02 -14.06
N GLN A 84 -2.68 0.04 -13.42
CA GLN A 84 -2.06 0.56 -12.20
C GLN A 84 -3.08 0.78 -11.10
N LEU A 85 -2.63 0.59 -9.87
CA LEU A 85 -3.32 1.14 -8.71
C LEU A 85 -2.48 2.27 -8.14
N SER A 86 -3.12 3.21 -7.45
CA SER A 86 -2.41 4.39 -6.97
C SER A 86 -2.96 4.87 -5.63
N PHE A 87 -2.08 5.49 -4.86
CA PHE A 87 -2.45 6.10 -3.58
C PHE A 87 -1.89 7.51 -3.52
N GLN A 88 -2.70 8.43 -3.02
CA GLN A 88 -2.26 9.81 -2.81
C GLN A 88 -2.64 10.24 -1.39
N ALA A 89 -1.64 10.64 -0.62
CA ALA A 89 -1.86 11.13 0.73
C ALA A 89 -2.54 12.49 0.71
N LYS A 90 -3.45 12.69 1.66
CA LYS A 90 -4.16 13.97 1.84
C LYS A 90 -3.85 14.57 3.20
N ASP A 91 -3.88 13.75 4.24
CA ASP A 91 -3.67 14.20 5.61
C ASP A 91 -2.65 13.30 6.28
N VAL A 92 -1.72 13.87 7.01
CA VAL A 92 -0.69 13.13 7.70
C VAL A 92 -0.65 13.58 9.15
N SER A 93 -0.66 12.62 10.06
CA SER A 93 -0.60 12.88 11.48
C SER A 93 0.51 12.02 12.07
N ARG A 94 1.35 12.60 12.89
CA ARG A 94 2.47 11.88 13.48
C ARG A 94 2.58 12.20 14.97
N SER A 95 2.85 11.16 15.76
CA SER A 95 3.13 11.31 17.19
C SER A 95 4.30 10.39 17.53
N GLY A 96 5.50 10.97 17.73
CA GLY A 96 6.70 10.16 17.91
C GLY A 96 7.01 9.37 16.64
N ASP A 97 7.02 8.04 16.75
CA ASP A 97 7.19 7.17 15.60
C ASP A 97 5.84 6.65 15.07
N ALA A 98 4.72 6.98 15.71
CA ALA A 98 3.41 6.58 15.24
C ALA A 98 2.94 7.51 14.13
N LEU A 99 2.47 6.94 13.02
CA LEU A 99 2.09 7.69 11.85
C LEU A 99 0.73 7.24 11.35
N THR A 100 -0.12 8.21 10.99
CA THR A 100 -1.41 7.93 10.36
C THR A 100 -1.51 8.80 9.11
N ILE A 101 -1.84 8.18 8.00
CA ILE A 101 -1.98 8.87 6.72
C ILE A 101 -3.37 8.61 6.18
N GLY A 102 -4.15 9.68 6.00
CA GLY A 102 -5.40 9.62 5.27
C GLY A 102 -5.17 9.99 3.83
N GLY A 103 -5.74 9.28 2.90
CA GLY A 103 -5.56 9.54 1.50
C GLY A 103 -6.61 8.88 0.64
N GLU A 104 -6.34 8.84 -0.65
CA GLU A 104 -7.22 8.20 -1.62
C GLU A 104 -6.51 7.07 -2.32
N LEU A 105 -7.16 5.91 -2.33
CA LEU A 105 -6.68 4.74 -3.07
C LEU A 105 -7.55 4.56 -4.30
N THR A 106 -6.90 4.47 -5.46
CA THR A 106 -7.59 4.21 -6.72
C THR A 106 -7.22 2.81 -7.18
N LEU A 107 -8.23 1.99 -7.35
CA LEU A 107 -8.07 0.59 -7.70
C LEU A 107 -9.22 0.17 -8.58
N LYS A 108 -8.91 -0.44 -9.71
CA LYS A 108 -9.92 -0.92 -10.67
C LYS A 108 -10.91 0.19 -11.05
N GLY A 109 -10.38 1.40 -11.24
CA GLY A 109 -11.20 2.53 -11.63
C GLY A 109 -12.04 3.17 -10.54
N HIS A 110 -11.92 2.70 -9.30
CA HIS A 110 -12.67 3.23 -8.16
C HIS A 110 -11.72 3.95 -7.22
N THR A 111 -12.09 5.13 -6.77
CA THR A 111 -11.31 5.90 -5.81
C THR A 111 -12.08 6.00 -4.50
N GLU A 112 -11.45 5.56 -3.41
CA GLU A 112 -12.05 5.55 -2.09
C GLU A 112 -11.09 6.12 -1.06
N PRO A 113 -11.60 6.80 -0.04
CA PRO A 113 -10.74 7.26 1.05
C PRO A 113 -10.25 6.08 1.87
N VAL A 114 -8.98 6.11 2.23
CA VAL A 114 -8.33 5.05 3.01
C VAL A 114 -7.46 5.71 4.08
N GLU A 115 -7.45 5.11 5.26
CA GLU A 115 -6.54 5.54 6.31
C GLU A 115 -5.53 4.43 6.56
N ILE A 116 -4.24 4.74 6.46
CA ILE A 116 -3.18 3.79 6.74
C ILE A 116 -2.39 4.27 7.94
N GLU A 117 -1.94 3.34 8.76
CA GLU A 117 -1.27 3.69 10.01
C GLU A 117 -0.17 2.71 10.34
N GLY A 118 0.77 3.16 11.13
CA GLY A 118 1.89 2.35 11.55
C GLY A 118 3.01 3.19 12.11
N HIS A 119 4.21 2.95 11.62
CA HIS A 119 5.40 3.55 12.19
C HIS A 119 6.28 4.21 11.12
N ILE A 120 6.98 5.25 11.54
CA ILE A 120 7.97 5.94 10.71
C ILE A 120 9.26 6.06 11.52
N SER A 121 10.41 5.87 10.86
CA SER A 121 11.70 6.11 11.48
C SER A 121 12.22 7.47 11.03
N ASP A 122 13.11 8.07 11.83
CA ASP A 122 13.75 9.31 11.45
C ASP A 122 14.83 9.05 10.40
N PRO A 123 15.09 10.02 9.50
CA PRO A 123 16.14 9.86 8.52
C PRO A 123 17.49 9.64 9.19
N ALA A 124 18.27 8.74 8.61
CA ALA A 124 19.61 8.43 9.12
C ALA A 124 20.52 8.13 7.93
N PRO A 125 21.84 8.32 8.11
CA PRO A 125 22.78 7.97 7.05
C PRO A 125 22.73 6.48 6.75
N ASP A 126 22.88 6.12 5.48
CA ASP A 126 22.93 4.73 5.08
C ASP A 126 24.36 4.36 4.66
N PRO A 127 24.65 3.05 4.47
CA PRO A 127 26.01 2.63 4.13
C PRO A 127 26.45 2.99 2.72
N TYR A 128 25.57 3.59 1.92
CA TYR A 128 25.85 3.93 0.52
C TYR A 128 26.07 5.41 0.30
N GLY A 129 26.20 6.18 1.39
CA GLY A 129 26.49 7.61 1.30
C GLY A 129 25.27 8.51 1.22
N GLY A 130 24.08 7.97 1.42
CA GLY A 130 22.85 8.76 1.38
C GLY A 130 22.16 8.79 2.72
N GLU A 131 20.91 9.27 2.69
CA GLU A 131 20.02 9.23 3.85
C GLU A 131 18.79 8.43 3.50
N ARG A 132 18.25 7.71 4.48
CA ARG A 132 16.99 6.97 4.28
C ARG A 132 16.17 6.96 5.55
N PHE A 133 14.88 6.75 5.39
CA PHE A 133 13.97 6.48 6.50
C PHE A 133 12.99 5.39 6.11
N GLY A 134 12.35 4.79 7.11
CA GLY A 134 11.44 3.68 6.89
C GLY A 134 10.00 4.02 7.22
N LEU A 135 9.07 3.39 6.49
CA LEU A 135 7.64 3.42 6.76
C LEU A 135 7.13 2.00 6.85
N GLN A 136 6.44 1.66 7.93
CA GLN A 136 5.81 0.37 8.11
C GLN A 136 4.36 0.63 8.44
N LEU A 137 3.48 0.48 7.46
CA LEU A 137 2.09 0.90 7.55
C LEU A 137 1.15 -0.23 7.16
N GLU A 138 -0.05 -0.19 7.69
CA GLU A 138 -1.12 -1.11 7.34
C GLU A 138 -2.43 -0.39 7.22
N ALA A 139 -3.31 -0.92 6.37
CA ALA A 139 -4.68 -0.42 6.25
C ALA A 139 -5.60 -1.61 6.02
N THR A 140 -6.84 -1.48 6.48
CA THR A 140 -7.89 -2.45 6.19
C THR A 140 -8.92 -1.78 5.30
N VAL A 141 -9.20 -2.39 4.16
CA VAL A 141 -10.16 -1.86 3.20
C VAL A 141 -11.18 -2.93 2.82
N ASP A 142 -12.35 -2.49 2.38
CA ASP A 142 -13.38 -3.36 1.86
C ASP A 142 -13.22 -3.45 0.34
N ARG A 143 -12.81 -4.61 -0.16
CA ARG A 143 -12.54 -4.79 -1.58
C ARG A 143 -13.76 -4.58 -2.46
N THR A 144 -14.95 -4.80 -1.91
CA THR A 144 -16.17 -4.64 -2.70
C THR A 144 -16.42 -3.18 -3.07
N LYS A 145 -15.90 -2.23 -2.30
CA LYS A 145 -16.00 -0.81 -2.65
C LYS A 145 -15.20 -0.45 -3.90
N PHE A 146 -14.27 -1.32 -4.29
CA PHE A 146 -13.48 -1.14 -5.50
C PHE A 146 -13.96 -2.04 -6.64
N GLY A 147 -15.13 -2.65 -6.49
CA GLY A 147 -15.68 -3.52 -7.52
C GLY A 147 -15.07 -4.91 -7.58
N LEU A 148 -14.30 -5.28 -6.56
CA LEU A 148 -13.71 -6.63 -6.49
C LEU A 148 -14.67 -7.54 -5.74
N ASN A 149 -15.66 -8.06 -6.45
CA ASN A 149 -16.78 -8.78 -5.86
C ASN A 149 -16.72 -10.29 -6.03
N TRP A 150 -15.71 -10.80 -6.72
CA TRP A 150 -15.60 -12.23 -6.96
C TRP A 150 -15.59 -13.01 -5.64
N ASN A 151 -16.24 -14.13 -5.63
CA ASN A 151 -16.23 -15.04 -4.52
C ASN A 151 -16.46 -16.46 -4.99
N ASN A 152 -16.19 -17.41 -4.11
CA ASN A 152 -16.39 -18.83 -4.42
C ASN A 152 -17.09 -19.42 -3.19
N PRO A 153 -18.44 -19.46 -3.18
CA PRO A 153 -19.16 -19.87 -1.98
C PRO A 153 -18.79 -21.27 -1.51
N LEU A 154 -18.71 -21.41 -0.19
CA LEU A 154 -18.50 -22.70 0.45
C LEU A 154 -19.79 -23.54 0.37
N PRO A 155 -19.72 -24.86 0.61
CA PRO A 155 -20.92 -25.69 0.65
C PRO A 155 -21.99 -25.19 1.63
N SER A 156 -21.58 -24.46 2.68
CA SER A 156 -22.50 -23.87 3.63
C SER A 156 -23.25 -22.65 3.07
N GLY A 157 -22.81 -22.11 1.92
CA GLY A 157 -23.33 -20.88 1.36
C GLY A 157 -22.56 -19.65 1.78
N ASP A 158 -21.65 -19.78 2.74
CA ASP A 158 -20.83 -18.65 3.19
C ASP A 158 -19.76 -18.31 2.16
N PRO A 159 -19.33 -17.04 2.08
CA PRO A 159 -18.27 -16.67 1.15
C PRO A 159 -16.93 -17.28 1.57
N ALA A 160 -16.18 -17.79 0.60
CA ALA A 160 -14.84 -18.32 0.86
C ALA A 160 -13.81 -17.20 0.99
N LEU A 161 -14.02 -16.10 0.28
CA LEU A 161 -13.07 -14.97 0.26
C LEU A 161 -13.64 -13.83 1.09
N ALA A 162 -12.85 -13.32 2.02
CA ALA A 162 -13.26 -12.24 2.90
C ALA A 162 -13.46 -10.94 2.12
N SER A 163 -14.28 -10.04 2.65
CA SER A 163 -14.47 -8.71 2.08
C SER A 163 -13.37 -7.76 2.50
N GLU A 164 -12.81 -7.96 3.69
CA GLU A 164 -11.77 -7.10 4.21
C GLU A 164 -10.40 -7.56 3.76
N VAL A 165 -9.60 -6.60 3.29
CA VAL A 165 -8.24 -6.84 2.84
C VAL A 165 -7.32 -5.98 3.67
N THR A 166 -6.23 -6.56 4.16
CA THR A 166 -5.18 -5.81 4.84
C THR A 166 -4.14 -5.42 3.81
N ILE A 167 -3.89 -4.12 3.69
CA ILE A 167 -2.83 -3.60 2.83
C ILE A 167 -1.59 -3.45 3.70
N ILE A 168 -0.46 -3.92 3.18
CA ILE A 168 0.80 -3.91 3.91
C ILE A 168 1.80 -3.09 3.11
N VAL A 169 2.38 -2.08 3.77
CA VAL A 169 3.35 -1.17 3.16
C VAL A 169 4.58 -1.15 4.03
N ASP A 170 5.71 -1.58 3.48
CA ASP A 170 6.99 -1.58 4.19
C ASP A 170 8.00 -0.98 3.24
N LEU A 171 8.28 0.31 3.43
CA LEU A 171 9.08 1.08 2.49
C LEU A 171 10.34 1.62 3.15
N GLN A 172 11.42 1.62 2.38
CA GLN A 172 12.58 2.43 2.67
C GLN A 172 12.66 3.52 1.60
N LEU A 173 12.73 4.75 2.03
CA LEU A 173 12.79 5.91 1.14
C LEU A 173 14.16 6.55 1.25
N VAL A 174 14.76 6.82 0.10
CA VAL A 174 16.11 7.35 0.00
C VAL A 174 16.04 8.78 -0.50
N LYS A 175 16.79 9.67 0.13
CA LYS A 175 16.77 11.08 -0.22
C LYS A 175 17.40 11.29 -1.58
N GLU A 176 16.72 12.06 -2.40
CA GLU A 176 17.25 12.48 -3.70
C GLU A 176 18.15 13.70 -3.49
N SER A 177 19.28 13.69 -4.15
CA SER A 177 20.22 14.81 -4.03
C SER A 177 19.85 15.95 -4.99
#